data_275b76734aaae5b3ebcd75d685d3a0dc
#
_entry.id   275b76734aaae5b3ebcd75d685d3a0dc
#
_cell.length_a   1.000
_cell.length_b   1.000
_cell.length_c   1.000
_cell.angle_alpha   90.00
_cell.angle_beta   90.00
_cell.angle_gamma   90.00
#
_symmetry.space_group_name_H-M   'P 1'
#
loop_
_entity.id
_entity.type
_entity.pdbx_description
1 polymer ?
#
loop_
_entity_poly.entity_id
_entity_poly.type
_entity_poly.pdbx_seq_one_letter_code
_entity_poly.pdbx_strand_id
1 'polypeptide(L)'
;MTTTTVTPRLKQKYRDEIVQKLREQFKYENVMQVPGLVKIVVNMGVGDAARDSKLIEGAIRDLATITGQKPAVTKARKSIAQFKLREGQPIGAHVTLRGDRMWEFLDRTLSLALPRIRDFRGLSPKQFDGRGNYTFGLTEQVMFHEIDQDKIDRVRGMDITVVTTATNDEEGRALLRHLGFPFKEA
;
A
#
# COMPACT_ATOMS: atom_id res chain seq x y z
N MET A 1 30.67 3.76 -11.64
CA MET A 1 29.70 2.70 -12.00
C MET A 1 28.35 3.37 -12.21
N THR A 2 27.94 3.55 -13.46
CA THR A 2 26.62 4.11 -13.83
C THR A 2 25.58 3.05 -13.51
N THR A 3 24.88 3.20 -12.41
CA THR A 3 23.67 2.41 -12.12
C THR A 3 22.64 2.77 -13.18
N THR A 4 22.45 1.88 -14.14
CA THR A 4 21.35 1.97 -15.09
C THR A 4 20.06 1.81 -14.28
N THR A 5 19.40 2.93 -13.96
CA THR A 5 18.11 2.92 -13.29
C THR A 5 17.08 2.40 -14.27
N VAL A 6 16.74 1.13 -14.15
CA VAL A 6 15.66 0.52 -14.95
C VAL A 6 14.35 1.16 -14.50
N THR A 7 13.64 1.80 -15.42
CA THR A 7 12.33 2.40 -15.12
C THR A 7 11.33 1.28 -14.80
N PRO A 8 10.58 1.35 -13.69
CA PRO A 8 9.58 0.33 -13.35
C PRO A 8 8.55 0.12 -14.47
N ARG A 9 8.24 -1.13 -14.77
CA ARG A 9 7.31 -1.53 -15.83
C ARG A 9 5.95 -0.83 -15.74
N LEU A 10 5.37 -0.78 -14.55
CA LEU A 10 4.06 -0.17 -14.32
C LEU A 10 4.09 1.35 -14.51
N LYS A 11 5.23 2.00 -14.20
CA LYS A 11 5.44 3.43 -14.43
C LYS A 11 5.50 3.75 -15.93
N GLN A 12 6.17 2.90 -16.72
CA GLN A 12 6.19 3.02 -18.19
C GLN A 12 4.78 2.87 -18.75
N LYS A 13 4.08 1.81 -18.38
CA LYS A 13 2.69 1.56 -18.80
C LYS A 13 1.77 2.74 -18.46
N TYR A 14 1.94 3.36 -17.28
CA TYR A 14 1.18 4.54 -16.91
C TYR A 14 1.41 5.68 -17.90
N ARG A 15 2.68 5.98 -18.23
CA ARG A 15 3.04 7.10 -19.13
C ARG A 15 2.60 6.87 -20.56
N ASP A 16 2.79 5.65 -21.08
CA ASP A 16 2.62 5.35 -22.51
C ASP A 16 1.15 5.09 -22.86
N GLU A 17 0.39 4.46 -21.98
CA GLU A 17 -0.97 4.02 -22.28
C GLU A 17 -2.03 4.67 -21.40
N ILE A 18 -1.84 4.67 -20.07
CA ILE A 18 -2.91 4.99 -19.12
C ILE A 18 -3.27 6.47 -19.15
N VAL A 19 -2.26 7.34 -19.27
CA VAL A 19 -2.45 8.80 -19.35
C VAL A 19 -3.36 9.14 -20.54
N GLN A 20 -3.15 8.54 -21.70
CA GLN A 20 -3.97 8.78 -22.88
C GLN A 20 -5.40 8.29 -22.70
N LYS A 21 -5.58 7.06 -22.19
CA LYS A 21 -6.90 6.47 -21.91
C LYS A 21 -7.73 7.31 -20.94
N LEU A 22 -7.10 7.78 -19.86
CA LEU A 22 -7.78 8.64 -18.87
C LEU A 22 -8.13 10.00 -19.46
N ARG A 23 -7.23 10.58 -20.28
CA ARG A 23 -7.48 11.85 -20.95
C ARG A 23 -8.70 11.76 -21.89
N GLU A 24 -8.81 10.70 -22.65
CA GLU A 24 -9.96 10.46 -23.54
C GLU A 24 -11.25 10.20 -22.75
N GLN A 25 -11.18 9.41 -21.69
CA GLN A 25 -12.34 9.04 -20.88
C GLN A 25 -12.98 10.23 -20.15
N PHE A 26 -12.13 11.11 -19.56
CA PHE A 26 -12.61 12.27 -18.80
C PHE A 26 -12.51 13.58 -19.54
N LYS A 27 -12.05 13.56 -20.81
CA LYS A 27 -11.90 14.73 -21.69
C LYS A 27 -11.07 15.87 -21.08
N TYR A 28 -9.96 15.50 -20.42
CA TYR A 28 -9.06 16.50 -19.85
C TYR A 28 -8.39 17.34 -20.93
N GLU A 29 -8.45 18.65 -20.79
CA GLU A 29 -7.80 19.61 -21.71
C GLU A 29 -6.27 19.58 -21.55
N ASN A 30 -5.80 19.49 -20.31
CA ASN A 30 -4.38 19.50 -19.98
C ASN A 30 -3.93 18.12 -19.44
N VAL A 31 -2.76 17.66 -19.90
CA VAL A 31 -2.13 16.41 -19.43
C VAL A 31 -1.84 16.46 -17.92
N MET A 32 -1.59 17.65 -17.35
CA MET A 32 -1.34 17.81 -15.91
C MET A 32 -2.57 17.60 -15.02
N GLN A 33 -3.77 17.57 -15.61
CA GLN A 33 -5.02 17.27 -14.89
C GLN A 33 -5.24 15.76 -14.70
N VAL A 34 -4.52 14.94 -15.49
CA VAL A 34 -4.67 13.49 -15.45
C VAL A 34 -4.24 12.97 -14.07
N PRO A 35 -5.09 12.18 -13.38
CA PRO A 35 -4.76 11.67 -12.07
C PRO A 35 -3.56 10.71 -12.12
N GLY A 36 -2.68 10.84 -11.14
CA GLY A 36 -1.48 10.03 -10.98
C GLY A 36 -1.29 9.55 -9.55
N LEU A 37 -0.31 8.67 -9.33
CA LEU A 37 0.06 8.19 -8.01
C LEU A 37 1.02 9.18 -7.33
N VAL A 38 0.74 9.52 -6.07
CA VAL A 38 1.56 10.42 -5.25
C VAL A 38 2.46 9.63 -4.31
N LYS A 39 1.87 8.70 -3.57
CA LYS A 39 2.54 7.85 -2.57
C LYS A 39 1.72 6.62 -2.27
N ILE A 40 2.38 5.60 -1.74
CA ILE A 40 1.73 4.46 -1.09
C ILE A 40 2.17 4.42 0.36
N VAL A 41 1.22 4.30 1.27
CA VAL A 41 1.49 4.14 2.69
C VAL A 41 1.13 2.70 3.07
N VAL A 42 2.10 1.98 3.61
CA VAL A 42 1.89 0.63 4.16
C VAL A 42 1.95 0.75 5.67
N ASN A 43 0.87 0.39 6.34
CA ASN A 43 0.75 0.45 7.80
C ASN A 43 0.54 -0.95 8.37
N MET A 44 1.23 -1.25 9.45
CA MET A 44 1.06 -2.49 10.21
C MET A 44 0.74 -2.13 11.66
N GLY A 45 -0.48 -2.41 12.09
CA GLY A 45 -0.93 -2.23 13.47
C GLY A 45 -0.46 -3.39 14.35
N VAL A 46 0.23 -3.10 15.43
CA VAL A 46 0.72 -4.09 16.40
C VAL A 46 0.21 -3.73 17.79
N GLY A 47 -1.11 -3.88 18.00
CA GLY A 47 -1.74 -3.54 19.28
C GLY A 47 -1.18 -4.33 20.48
N ASP A 48 -0.79 -5.59 20.25
CA ASP A 48 -0.17 -6.44 21.27
C ASP A 48 1.21 -5.96 21.72
N ALA A 49 1.88 -5.08 20.95
CA ALA A 49 3.15 -4.46 21.37
C ALA A 49 3.01 -3.59 22.63
N ALA A 50 1.79 -3.19 23.00
CA ALA A 50 1.50 -2.55 24.28
C ALA A 50 1.81 -3.46 25.49
N ARG A 51 1.73 -4.79 25.30
CA ARG A 51 2.03 -5.79 26.33
C ARG A 51 3.44 -6.34 26.21
N ASP A 52 3.89 -6.57 24.96
CA ASP A 52 5.24 -7.07 24.66
C ASP A 52 5.87 -6.22 23.54
N SER A 53 6.80 -5.35 23.93
CA SER A 53 7.49 -4.44 23.01
C SER A 53 8.35 -5.16 21.96
N LYS A 54 8.73 -6.42 22.16
CA LYS A 54 9.52 -7.20 21.20
C LYS A 54 8.73 -7.52 19.94
N LEU A 55 7.39 -7.57 20.02
CA LEU A 55 6.55 -7.84 18.86
C LEU A 55 6.65 -6.76 17.78
N ILE A 56 7.03 -5.53 18.13
CA ILE A 56 7.22 -4.45 17.16
C ILE A 56 8.44 -4.68 16.27
N GLU A 57 9.48 -5.35 16.80
CA GLU A 57 10.72 -5.61 16.05
C GLU A 57 10.46 -6.57 14.89
N GLY A 58 9.61 -7.58 15.09
CA GLY A 58 9.14 -8.47 14.02
C GLY A 58 8.42 -7.69 12.93
N ALA A 59 7.47 -6.83 13.28
CA ALA A 59 6.74 -6.00 12.33
C ALA A 59 7.66 -5.04 11.55
N ILE A 60 8.65 -4.45 12.21
CA ILE A 60 9.64 -3.58 11.55
C ILE A 60 10.47 -4.37 10.54
N ARG A 61 10.91 -5.57 10.90
CA ARG A 61 11.69 -6.46 10.03
C ARG A 61 10.87 -6.86 8.80
N ASP A 62 9.64 -7.32 9.02
CA ASP A 62 8.75 -7.75 7.95
C ASP A 62 8.45 -6.60 6.97
N LEU A 63 8.07 -5.42 7.47
CA LEU A 63 7.85 -4.25 6.63
C LEU A 63 9.12 -3.80 5.88
N ALA A 64 10.29 -3.85 6.53
CA ALA A 64 11.54 -3.50 5.88
C ALA A 64 11.88 -4.46 4.75
N THR A 65 11.62 -5.75 4.93
CA THR A 65 11.83 -6.78 3.90
C THR A 65 10.88 -6.58 2.71
N ILE A 66 9.58 -6.36 2.97
CA ILE A 66 8.55 -6.16 1.93
C ILE A 66 8.80 -4.87 1.14
N THR A 67 9.10 -3.78 1.81
CA THR A 67 9.15 -2.45 1.18
C THR A 67 10.56 -2.02 0.75
N GLY A 68 11.61 -2.70 1.24
CA GLY A 68 13.00 -2.29 1.03
C GLY A 68 13.37 -0.97 1.69
N GLN A 69 12.54 -0.47 2.63
CA GLN A 69 12.75 0.79 3.34
C GLN A 69 12.52 0.61 4.84
N LYS A 70 13.36 1.25 5.67
CA LYS A 70 13.20 1.20 7.13
C LYS A 70 11.89 1.83 7.58
N PRO A 71 11.02 1.11 8.30
CA PRO A 71 9.75 1.64 8.78
C PRO A 71 9.93 2.69 9.89
N ALA A 72 8.96 3.62 9.95
CA ALA A 72 8.82 4.51 11.08
C ALA A 72 7.90 3.86 12.13
N VAL A 73 8.33 3.88 13.39
CA VAL A 73 7.54 3.34 14.51
C VAL A 73 6.49 4.35 14.95
N THR A 74 5.25 3.91 15.05
CA THR A 74 4.13 4.72 15.52
C THR A 74 3.95 4.51 17.01
N LYS A 75 3.95 5.63 17.76
CA LYS A 75 3.77 5.63 19.22
C LYS A 75 2.38 6.11 19.59
N ALA A 76 1.86 5.61 20.73
CA ALA A 76 0.59 6.02 21.28
C ALA A 76 0.62 7.51 21.68
N ARG A 77 -0.40 8.26 21.30
CA ARG A 77 -0.55 9.70 21.61
C ARG A 77 -1.24 9.96 22.94
N LYS A 78 -2.01 9.00 23.45
CA LYS A 78 -2.79 9.09 24.69
C LYS A 78 -2.71 7.77 25.46
N SER A 79 -2.78 7.86 26.78
CA SER A 79 -2.92 6.67 27.64
C SER A 79 -4.38 6.23 27.70
N ILE A 80 -4.64 4.94 27.49
CA ILE A 80 -5.98 4.35 27.56
C ILE A 80 -5.92 3.12 28.46
N ALA A 81 -6.49 3.22 29.65
CA ALA A 81 -6.43 2.15 30.67
C ALA A 81 -7.08 0.84 30.21
N GLN A 82 -8.19 0.91 29.48
CA GLN A 82 -8.91 -0.26 28.97
C GLN A 82 -8.03 -1.15 28.07
N PHE A 83 -7.14 -0.54 27.27
CA PHE A 83 -6.20 -1.25 26.40
C PHE A 83 -4.83 -1.49 27.04
N LYS A 84 -4.65 -1.13 28.32
CA LYS A 84 -3.36 -1.18 29.04
C LYS A 84 -2.26 -0.41 28.30
N LEU A 85 -2.63 0.66 27.63
CA LEU A 85 -1.77 1.49 26.78
C LEU A 85 -1.36 2.76 27.51
N ARG A 86 -0.05 3.07 27.49
CA ARG A 86 0.51 4.32 27.97
C ARG A 86 0.99 5.18 26.81
N GLU A 87 0.93 6.49 26.99
CA GLU A 87 1.50 7.43 26.03
C GLU A 87 2.99 7.13 25.78
N GLY A 88 3.41 7.26 24.51
CA GLY A 88 4.79 6.97 24.08
C GLY A 88 5.09 5.50 23.80
N GLN A 89 4.21 4.55 24.14
CA GLN A 89 4.43 3.14 23.81
C GLN A 89 4.33 2.89 22.30
N PRO A 90 5.22 2.04 21.71
CA PRO A 90 5.14 1.66 20.31
C PRO A 90 3.92 0.76 20.07
N ILE A 91 3.08 1.09 19.09
CA ILE A 91 1.84 0.35 18.78
C ILE A 91 1.70 -0.03 17.30
N GLY A 92 2.63 0.37 16.47
CA GLY A 92 2.60 0.05 15.05
C GLY A 92 3.83 0.55 14.32
N ALA A 93 3.90 0.21 13.05
CA ALA A 93 4.93 0.69 12.14
C ALA A 93 4.33 1.02 10.78
N HIS A 94 4.85 2.03 10.10
CA HIS A 94 4.42 2.37 8.76
C HIS A 94 5.59 2.75 7.85
N VAL A 95 5.39 2.59 6.56
CA VAL A 95 6.30 3.02 5.51
C VAL A 95 5.56 3.88 4.50
N THR A 96 6.19 4.96 4.07
CA THR A 96 5.69 5.77 2.96
C THR A 96 6.61 5.59 1.76
N LEU A 97 6.08 5.02 0.69
CA LEU A 97 6.79 4.79 -0.55
C LEU A 97 6.46 5.89 -1.58
N ARG A 98 7.48 6.35 -2.30
CA ARG A 98 7.37 7.36 -3.37
C ARG A 98 8.29 7.01 -4.54
N GLY A 99 8.06 7.65 -5.69
CA GLY A 99 8.89 7.47 -6.86
C GLY A 99 8.94 6.04 -7.36
N ASP A 100 10.10 5.56 -7.81
CA ASP A 100 10.22 4.24 -8.44
C ASP A 100 9.93 3.08 -7.49
N ARG A 101 10.31 3.19 -6.22
CA ARG A 101 9.99 2.18 -5.18
C ARG A 101 8.49 1.99 -4.99
N MET A 102 7.70 3.07 -5.11
CA MET A 102 6.24 3.00 -5.04
C MET A 102 5.68 2.17 -6.21
N TRP A 103 6.17 2.41 -7.42
CA TRP A 103 5.73 1.70 -8.62
C TRP A 103 6.12 0.21 -8.58
N GLU A 104 7.33 -0.11 -8.15
CA GLU A 104 7.79 -1.49 -7.99
C GLU A 104 6.99 -2.24 -6.91
N PHE A 105 6.75 -1.60 -5.77
CA PHE A 105 5.91 -2.18 -4.71
C PHE A 105 4.50 -2.44 -5.21
N LEU A 106 3.90 -1.50 -5.94
CA LEU A 106 2.56 -1.65 -6.49
C LEU A 106 2.49 -2.81 -7.50
N ASP A 107 3.46 -2.90 -8.40
CA ASP A 107 3.52 -3.99 -9.39
C ASP A 107 3.63 -5.36 -8.71
N ARG A 108 4.48 -5.52 -7.71
CA ARG A 108 4.59 -6.75 -6.91
C ARG A 108 3.30 -7.08 -6.16
N THR A 109 2.67 -6.08 -5.59
CA THR A 109 1.39 -6.26 -4.87
C THR A 109 0.31 -6.78 -5.80
N LEU A 110 0.15 -6.18 -6.99
CA LEU A 110 -0.88 -6.56 -7.96
C LEU A 110 -0.57 -7.90 -8.65
N SER A 111 0.68 -8.13 -9.03
CA SER A 111 1.06 -9.28 -9.86
C SER A 111 1.38 -10.54 -9.04
N LEU A 112 1.86 -10.40 -7.81
CA LEU A 112 2.34 -11.51 -6.99
C LEU A 112 1.53 -11.68 -5.70
N ALA A 113 1.33 -10.62 -4.90
CA ALA A 113 0.74 -10.74 -3.57
C ALA A 113 -0.77 -11.00 -3.62
N LEU A 114 -1.54 -10.21 -4.39
CA LEU A 114 -2.99 -10.37 -4.47
C LEU A 114 -3.44 -11.73 -5.02
N PRO A 115 -2.83 -12.30 -6.09
CA PRO A 115 -3.21 -13.62 -6.59
C PRO A 115 -2.92 -14.77 -5.61
N ARG A 116 -2.01 -14.57 -4.65
CA ARG A 116 -1.68 -15.58 -3.62
C ARG A 116 -2.66 -15.59 -2.46
N ILE A 117 -3.57 -14.62 -2.38
CA ILE A 117 -4.61 -14.60 -1.34
C ILE A 117 -5.54 -15.79 -1.56
N ARG A 118 -5.71 -16.59 -0.52
CA ARG A 118 -6.67 -17.72 -0.54
C ARG A 118 -8.09 -17.16 -0.72
N ASP A 119 -8.85 -17.76 -1.66
CA ASP A 119 -10.23 -17.37 -1.96
C ASP A 119 -10.41 -15.89 -2.36
N PHE A 120 -9.42 -15.32 -3.06
CA PHE A 120 -9.48 -13.94 -3.50
C PHE A 120 -10.62 -13.71 -4.49
N ARG A 121 -11.57 -12.83 -4.12
CA ARG A 121 -12.74 -12.47 -4.93
C ARG A 121 -12.71 -11.04 -5.46
N GLY A 122 -11.54 -10.41 -5.45
CA GLY A 122 -11.36 -9.01 -5.83
C GLY A 122 -11.48 -8.02 -4.67
N LEU A 123 -11.03 -6.81 -4.92
CA LEU A 123 -11.04 -5.69 -3.97
C LEU A 123 -12.39 -4.96 -3.99
N SER A 124 -12.85 -4.48 -2.84
CA SER A 124 -14.10 -3.74 -2.74
C SER A 124 -14.00 -2.36 -3.40
N PRO A 125 -14.90 -1.99 -4.33
CA PRO A 125 -14.88 -0.66 -4.95
C PRO A 125 -15.38 0.46 -4.01
N LYS A 126 -15.81 0.13 -2.78
CA LYS A 126 -16.37 1.09 -1.81
C LYS A 126 -15.36 1.66 -0.82
N GLN A 127 -14.08 1.32 -0.95
CA GLN A 127 -13.01 1.69 0.00
C GLN A 127 -12.24 2.95 -0.43
N PHE A 128 -12.89 3.83 -1.18
CA PHE A 128 -12.40 5.16 -1.48
C PHE A 128 -12.80 6.15 -0.37
N ASP A 129 -12.03 7.23 -0.22
CA ASP A 129 -12.20 8.23 0.84
C ASP A 129 -13.04 9.46 0.41
N GLY A 130 -13.60 9.47 -0.78
CA GLY A 130 -14.30 10.63 -1.38
C GLY A 130 -13.37 11.60 -2.13
N ARG A 131 -12.05 11.38 -2.08
CA ARG A 131 -11.02 12.22 -2.74
C ARG A 131 -10.11 11.41 -3.67
N GLY A 132 -10.58 10.25 -4.11
CA GLY A 132 -9.85 9.39 -5.01
C GLY A 132 -8.67 8.61 -4.41
N ASN A 133 -8.49 8.61 -3.08
CA ASN A 133 -7.53 7.74 -2.42
C ASN A 133 -8.19 6.41 -2.08
N TYR A 134 -7.42 5.33 -2.16
CA TYR A 134 -7.93 3.99 -1.97
C TYR A 134 -7.14 3.23 -0.89
N THR A 135 -7.85 2.61 0.05
CA THR A 135 -7.23 1.81 1.12
C THR A 135 -7.79 0.40 1.12
N PHE A 136 -6.91 -0.60 1.19
CA PHE A 136 -7.31 -1.99 1.35
C PHE A 136 -6.42 -2.70 2.35
N GLY A 137 -6.99 -3.66 3.07
CA GLY A 137 -6.29 -4.48 4.06
C GLY A 137 -5.88 -5.82 3.48
N LEU A 138 -4.70 -6.28 3.87
CA LEU A 138 -4.24 -7.65 3.71
C LEU A 138 -4.22 -8.31 5.09
N THR A 139 -4.76 -9.51 5.19
CA THR A 139 -4.86 -10.25 6.47
C THR A 139 -3.54 -10.84 6.92
N GLU A 140 -2.65 -11.15 5.97
CA GLU A 140 -1.40 -11.87 6.23
C GLU A 140 -0.24 -11.29 5.44
N GLN A 141 0.90 -11.06 6.10
CA GLN A 141 2.13 -10.61 5.44
C GLN A 141 2.80 -11.70 4.58
N VAL A 142 2.46 -12.96 4.81
CA VAL A 142 3.01 -14.13 4.10
C VAL A 142 2.71 -14.14 2.60
N MET A 143 1.74 -13.33 2.17
CA MET A 143 1.40 -13.20 0.75
C MET A 143 2.53 -12.60 -0.08
N PHE A 144 3.38 -11.82 0.54
CA PHE A 144 4.59 -11.32 -0.09
C PHE A 144 5.66 -12.41 -0.10
N HIS A 145 6.20 -12.71 -1.29
CA HIS A 145 7.18 -13.79 -1.48
C HIS A 145 8.55 -13.52 -0.83
N GLU A 146 8.81 -12.26 -0.46
CA GLU A 146 10.02 -11.85 0.23
C GLU A 146 10.05 -12.30 1.69
N ILE A 147 8.89 -12.68 2.23
CA ILE A 147 8.75 -13.14 3.60
C ILE A 147 8.94 -14.64 3.67
N ASP A 148 9.92 -15.06 4.43
CA ASP A 148 10.18 -16.46 4.75
C ASP A 148 9.24 -16.90 5.88
N GLN A 149 8.38 -17.88 5.60
CA GLN A 149 7.37 -18.36 6.55
C GLN A 149 7.99 -18.94 7.83
N ASP A 150 9.17 -19.54 7.73
CA ASP A 150 9.84 -20.17 8.87
C ASP A 150 10.48 -19.13 9.84
N LYS A 151 10.64 -17.88 9.40
CA LYS A 151 11.23 -16.80 10.18
C LYS A 151 10.21 -15.84 10.80
N ILE A 152 8.94 -16.08 10.55
CA ILE A 152 7.86 -15.24 11.07
C ILE A 152 7.62 -15.60 12.53
N ASP A 153 7.66 -14.58 13.40
CA ASP A 153 7.28 -14.73 14.81
C ASP A 153 5.75 -14.77 15.00
N ARG A 154 5.02 -14.03 14.15
CA ARG A 154 3.55 -13.96 14.17
C ARG A 154 2.99 -13.50 12.83
N VAL A 155 1.85 -14.06 12.42
CA VAL A 155 1.07 -13.56 11.29
C VAL A 155 0.43 -12.22 11.65
N ARG A 156 0.63 -11.20 10.79
CA ARG A 156 0.11 -9.84 10.96
C ARG A 156 -0.54 -9.36 9.68
N GLY A 157 -1.65 -8.67 9.85
CA GLY A 157 -2.28 -7.92 8.76
C GLY A 157 -1.57 -6.58 8.52
N MET A 158 -1.84 -6.00 7.35
CA MET A 158 -1.38 -4.68 7.00
C MET A 158 -2.42 -3.94 6.16
N ASP A 159 -2.43 -2.62 6.28
CA ASP A 159 -3.24 -1.73 5.45
C ASP A 159 -2.37 -1.04 4.42
N ILE A 160 -2.81 -1.05 3.18
CA ILE A 160 -2.14 -0.40 2.05
C ILE A 160 -3.03 0.73 1.55
N THR A 161 -2.56 1.97 1.71
CA THR A 161 -3.25 3.16 1.24
C THR A 161 -2.54 3.73 0.03
N VAL A 162 -3.25 3.78 -1.10
CA VAL A 162 -2.79 4.37 -2.34
C VAL A 162 -3.33 5.80 -2.43
N VAL A 163 -2.43 6.77 -2.39
CA VAL A 163 -2.77 8.20 -2.48
C VAL A 163 -2.56 8.67 -3.91
N THR A 164 -3.60 9.26 -4.48
CA THR A 164 -3.62 9.75 -5.86
C THR A 164 -3.78 11.27 -5.92
N THR A 165 -3.65 11.85 -7.11
CA THR A 165 -3.98 13.25 -7.38
C THR A 165 -5.40 13.43 -7.90
N ALA A 166 -6.21 12.36 -7.93
CA ALA A 166 -7.61 12.44 -8.35
C ALA A 166 -8.40 13.39 -7.45
N THR A 167 -9.38 14.08 -8.02
CA THR A 167 -10.26 15.00 -7.29
C THR A 167 -11.49 14.31 -6.72
N ASN A 168 -11.88 13.19 -7.33
CA ASN A 168 -13.04 12.40 -6.94
C ASN A 168 -12.77 10.90 -7.05
N ASP A 169 -13.66 10.09 -6.48
CA ASP A 169 -13.52 8.63 -6.45
C ASP A 169 -13.67 7.97 -7.82
N GLU A 170 -14.39 8.60 -8.76
CA GLU A 170 -14.57 8.07 -10.11
C GLU A 170 -13.25 8.11 -10.89
N GLU A 171 -12.54 9.23 -10.83
CA GLU A 171 -11.22 9.38 -11.43
C GLU A 171 -10.21 8.44 -10.79
N GLY A 172 -10.20 8.36 -9.45
CA GLY A 172 -9.34 7.45 -8.70
C GLY A 172 -9.60 5.99 -9.08
N ARG A 173 -10.88 5.59 -9.19
CA ARG A 173 -11.28 4.23 -9.59
C ARG A 173 -10.85 3.90 -11.02
N ALA A 174 -11.03 4.83 -11.95
CA ALA A 174 -10.61 4.65 -13.33
C ALA A 174 -9.08 4.48 -13.42
N LEU A 175 -8.33 5.35 -12.73
CA LEU A 175 -6.87 5.24 -12.65
C LEU A 175 -6.44 3.86 -12.14
N LEU A 176 -6.96 3.42 -10.99
CA LEU A 176 -6.58 2.15 -10.39
C LEU A 176 -7.01 0.95 -11.25
N ARG A 177 -8.17 1.02 -11.91
CA ARG A 177 -8.62 -0.01 -12.85
C ARG A 177 -7.66 -0.16 -14.04
N HIS A 178 -7.21 0.95 -14.63
CA HIS A 178 -6.24 0.91 -15.71
C HIS A 178 -4.86 0.43 -15.27
N LEU A 179 -4.49 0.65 -14.01
CA LEU A 179 -3.27 0.08 -13.40
C LEU A 179 -3.37 -1.43 -13.15
N GLY A 180 -4.57 -2.02 -13.24
CA GLY A 180 -4.78 -3.45 -13.09
C GLY A 180 -5.27 -3.90 -11.72
N PHE A 181 -5.88 -2.99 -10.93
CA PHE A 181 -6.54 -3.38 -9.68
C PHE A 181 -7.74 -4.29 -9.96
N PRO A 182 -7.77 -5.48 -9.35
CA PRO A 182 -8.87 -6.43 -9.52
C PRO A 182 -10.05 -6.06 -8.61
N PHE A 183 -10.83 -5.06 -9.03
CA PHE A 183 -12.06 -4.73 -8.32
C PHE A 183 -13.13 -5.78 -8.53
N LYS A 184 -13.93 -6.05 -7.48
CA LYS A 184 -15.14 -6.86 -7.61
C LYS A 184 -16.09 -6.17 -8.59
N GLU A 185 -16.64 -6.95 -9.49
CA GLU A 185 -17.80 -6.52 -10.27
C GLU A 185 -19.00 -6.40 -9.32
N ALA A 186 -19.77 -5.31 -9.50
CA ALA A 186 -20.93 -5.01 -8.65
C ALA A 186 -22.11 -5.91 -9.03
#